data_bf240351a5cfc5661abf88d930086b7d
#
_entry.id   bf240351a5cfc5661abf88d930086b7d
#
_cell.length_a   1.000
_cell.length_b   1.000
_cell.length_c   1.000
_cell.angle_alpha   90.00
_cell.angle_beta   90.00
_cell.angle_gamma   90.00
#
_symmetry.space_group_name_H-M   'P 1'
#
loop_
_entity.id
_entity.type
_entity.pdbx_description
1 polymer ?
#
loop_
_entity_poly.entity_id
_entity_poly.type
_entity_poly.pdbx_seq_one_letter_code
_entity_poly.pdbx_strand_id
1 'polypeptide(L)' 'MPASAPVSLLSDQMVDMKFITTFTGLTDKWFYKLIKEKKFPKPIKLGRASRWFKSEVEKWLKERIGESRGEGATEEK' A
#
# COMPACT_ATOMS: atom_id res chain seq x y z
N MET A 1 -20.36 -16.50 -8.01
CA MET A 1 -19.91 -16.54 -8.06
C MET A 1 -19.17 -16.68 -7.94
N PRO A 2 -19.18 -16.73 -7.85
CA PRO A 2 -18.49 -16.88 -7.76
C PRO A 2 -17.73 -16.94 -7.50
N ALA A 3 -17.88 -16.85 -7.28
CA ALA A 3 -17.28 -16.95 -6.84
C ALA A 3 -16.30 -17.24 -6.79
N SER A 4 -16.23 -17.72 -7.04
CA SER A 4 -15.14 -18.00 -7.01
C SER A 4 -14.40 -17.08 -7.28
N ALA A 5 -14.89 -16.42 -7.67
CA ALA A 5 -14.16 -15.41 -8.02
C ALA A 5 -13.08 -15.28 -7.17
N PRO A 6 -12.16 -14.60 -7.57
CA PRO A 6 -11.03 -14.40 -6.73
C PRO A 6 -11.53 -13.87 -5.43
N VAL A 7 -11.52 -14.72 -4.48
CA VAL A 7 -11.95 -14.34 -3.15
C VAL A 7 -11.15 -13.16 -2.66
N SER A 8 -9.88 -13.13 -3.04
CA SER A 8 -9.03 -12.03 -2.62
C SER A 8 -9.50 -10.69 -3.16
N LEU A 9 -10.07 -10.67 -4.35
CA LEU A 9 -10.62 -9.43 -4.87
C LEU A 9 -11.84 -8.97 -4.10
N LEU A 10 -12.61 -9.92 -3.59
CA LEU A 10 -13.80 -9.58 -2.85
C LEU A 10 -13.50 -9.16 -1.43
N SER A 11 -12.44 -9.70 -0.86
CA SER A 11 -12.10 -9.41 0.53
C SER A 11 -11.09 -8.28 0.66
N ASP A 12 -10.45 -7.90 -0.43
CA ASP A 12 -9.47 -6.83 -0.40
C ASP A 12 -10.09 -5.57 -0.95
N GLN A 13 -9.80 -4.46 -0.33
CA GLN A 13 -10.30 -3.18 -0.78
C GLN A 13 -9.28 -2.50 -1.66
N MET A 14 -9.78 -1.71 -2.59
CA MET A 14 -8.92 -0.86 -3.38
C MET A 14 -8.99 0.55 -2.82
N VAL A 15 -7.86 1.18 -2.71
CA VAL A 15 -7.76 2.52 -2.13
C VAL A 15 -7.05 3.44 -3.11
N ASP A 16 -7.30 4.73 -2.97
CA ASP A 16 -6.67 5.73 -3.83
C ASP A 16 -5.59 6.48 -3.07
N MET A 17 -4.95 7.40 -3.77
CA MET A 17 -3.87 8.18 -3.14
C MET A 17 -4.39 9.02 -1.99
N LYS A 18 -5.62 9.50 -2.08
CA LYS A 18 -6.18 10.28 -1.00
C LYS A 18 -6.26 9.47 0.28
N PHE A 19 -6.68 8.21 0.15
CA PHE A 19 -6.72 7.33 1.30
C PHE A 19 -5.32 7.14 1.89
N ILE A 20 -4.34 6.90 1.02
CA ILE A 20 -2.98 6.64 1.45
C ILE A 20 -2.40 7.84 2.18
N THR A 21 -2.58 9.03 1.63
CA THR A 21 -2.05 10.23 2.25
C THR A 21 -2.75 10.56 3.56
N THR A 22 -4.06 10.34 3.61
CA THR A 22 -4.81 10.58 4.83
C THR A 22 -4.39 9.60 5.91
N PHE A 23 -4.24 8.34 5.53
CA PHE A 23 -3.88 7.29 6.47
C PHE A 23 -2.50 7.50 7.06
N THR A 24 -1.55 7.94 6.23
CA THR A 24 -0.16 8.08 6.67
C THR A 24 0.18 9.49 7.12
N GLY A 25 -0.62 10.47 6.70
CA GLY A 25 -0.30 11.86 7.00
C GLY A 25 0.79 12.43 6.11
N LEU A 26 1.16 11.73 5.06
CA LEU A 26 2.21 12.18 4.15
C LEU A 26 1.59 12.71 2.86
N THR A 27 2.42 13.30 2.01
CA THR A 27 1.92 13.93 0.79
C THR A 27 1.94 12.98 -0.40
N ASP A 28 1.09 13.28 -1.38
CA ASP A 28 1.06 12.49 -2.59
C ASP A 28 2.36 12.61 -3.37
N LYS A 29 2.98 13.79 -3.35
CA LYS A 29 4.26 13.98 -4.01
C LYS A 29 5.29 12.98 -3.51
N TRP A 30 5.32 12.79 -2.21
CA TRP A 30 6.28 11.88 -1.61
C TRP A 30 6.05 10.45 -2.09
N PHE A 31 4.79 10.03 -2.14
CA PHE A 31 4.48 8.68 -2.60
C PHE A 31 4.78 8.50 -4.07
N TYR A 32 4.49 9.49 -4.91
CA TYR A 32 4.81 9.37 -6.32
C TYR A 32 6.31 9.31 -6.56
N LYS A 33 7.07 9.98 -5.72
CA LYS A 33 8.51 9.86 -5.78
C LYS A 33 8.94 8.43 -5.48
N LEU A 34 8.36 7.83 -4.45
CA LEU A 34 8.67 6.46 -4.10
C LEU A 34 8.28 5.49 -5.21
N ILE A 35 7.16 5.73 -5.86
CA ILE A 35 6.74 4.88 -6.95
C ILE A 35 7.76 4.96 -8.09
N LYS A 36 8.22 6.15 -8.37
CA LYS A 36 9.23 6.35 -9.41
C LYS A 36 10.52 5.62 -9.06
N GLU A 37 10.86 5.60 -7.78
CA GLU A 37 12.07 4.94 -7.31
C GLU A 37 11.86 3.45 -7.06
N LYS A 38 10.65 2.97 -7.34
CA LYS A 38 10.29 1.56 -7.16
C LYS A 38 10.34 1.12 -5.70
N LYS A 39 10.05 2.06 -4.82
CA LYS A 39 10.04 1.79 -3.38
C LYS A 39 8.64 1.73 -2.80
N PHE A 40 7.62 1.87 -3.63
CA PHE A 40 6.23 1.78 -3.25
C PHE A 40 5.51 1.00 -4.33
N PRO A 41 4.46 0.23 -4.00
CA PRO A 41 3.77 -0.57 -5.00
C PRO A 41 3.24 0.29 -6.15
N LYS A 42 3.32 -0.27 -7.34
CA LYS A 42 2.80 0.43 -8.51
C LYS A 42 1.29 0.49 -8.45
N PRO A 43 0.72 1.59 -8.91
CA PRO A 43 -0.74 1.68 -8.94
C PRO A 43 -1.33 0.77 -9.99
N ILE A 44 -2.55 0.33 -9.72
CA ILE A 44 -3.35 -0.38 -10.69
C ILE A 44 -4.12 0.69 -11.44
N LYS A 45 -3.94 0.75 -12.74
CA LYS A 45 -4.59 1.79 -13.54
C LYS A 45 -5.94 1.31 -14.01
N LEU A 46 -6.96 2.03 -13.63
CA LEU A 46 -8.33 1.76 -14.05
C LEU A 46 -8.81 3.00 -14.82
N GLY A 47 -8.49 3.03 -16.11
CA GLY A 47 -8.72 4.21 -16.88
C GLY A 47 -7.78 5.31 -16.41
N ARG A 48 -8.34 6.41 -15.94
CA ARG A 48 -7.54 7.51 -15.42
C ARG A 48 -7.30 7.39 -13.92
N ALA A 49 -7.97 6.44 -13.29
CA ALA A 49 -7.86 6.30 -11.86
C ALA A 49 -6.68 5.41 -11.51
N SER A 50 -6.03 5.72 -10.41
CA SER A 50 -4.97 4.89 -9.87
C SER A 50 -5.44 4.34 -8.54
N ARG A 51 -5.27 3.05 -8.36
CA ARG A 51 -5.72 2.39 -7.14
C ARG A 51 -4.66 1.40 -6.69
N TRP A 52 -4.74 1.06 -5.43
CA TRP A 52 -3.86 0.06 -4.83
C TRP A 52 -4.74 -0.88 -4.02
N PHE A 53 -4.32 -2.09 -3.84
CA PHE A 53 -5.00 -2.95 -2.89
C PHE A 53 -4.61 -2.50 -1.49
N LYS A 54 -5.59 -2.43 -0.61
CA LYS A 54 -5.35 -2.00 0.76
C LYS A 54 -4.30 -2.90 1.42
N SER A 55 -4.38 -4.20 1.15
CA SER A 55 -3.43 -5.14 1.74
C SER A 55 -2.00 -4.84 1.32
N GLU A 56 -1.80 -4.42 0.08
CA GLU A 56 -0.47 -4.06 -0.39
C GLU A 56 0.08 -2.86 0.35
N VAL A 57 -0.77 -1.87 0.54
CA VAL A 57 -0.38 -0.66 1.24
C VAL A 57 -0.04 -0.99 2.68
N GLU A 58 -0.87 -1.80 3.32
CA GLU A 58 -0.64 -2.18 4.70
C GLU A 58 0.66 -2.96 4.86
N LYS A 59 0.91 -3.89 3.94
CA LYS A 59 2.13 -4.68 3.99
C LYS A 59 3.35 -3.79 3.84
N TRP A 60 3.28 -2.87 2.87
CA TRP A 60 4.37 -1.93 2.66
C TRP A 60 4.64 -1.12 3.92
N LEU A 61 3.57 -0.63 4.54
CA LEU A 61 3.71 0.19 5.73
C LEU A 61 4.30 -0.60 6.89
N LYS A 62 3.86 -1.83 7.05
CA LYS A 62 4.41 -2.69 8.10
C LYS A 62 5.91 -2.88 7.91
N GLU A 63 6.32 -3.08 6.67
CA GLU A 63 7.74 -3.24 6.38
C GLU A 63 8.52 -1.98 6.69
N ARG A 64 7.94 -0.82 6.35
CA ARG A 64 8.59 0.44 6.65
C ARG A 64 8.71 0.68 8.16
N ILE A 65 7.65 0.34 8.88
CA ILE A 65 7.67 0.50 10.33
C ILE A 65 8.75 -0.39 10.93
N GLY A 66 8.81 -1.63 10.48
CA GLY A 66 9.81 -2.55 10.98
C GLY A 66 11.22 -2.06 10.75
N GLU A 67 11.48 -1.55 9.54
CA GLU A 67 12.80 -1.03 9.22
C GLU A 67 13.14 0.19 10.06
N SER A 68 12.17 1.09 10.18
CA SER A 68 12.39 2.33 10.89
C SER A 68 12.65 2.11 12.37
N ARG A 69 11.96 1.14 12.95
CA ARG A 69 12.10 0.85 14.36
C ARG A 69 13.13 -0.22 14.67
N GLY A 70 13.67 -0.82 13.64
CA GLY A 70 14.59 -1.93 13.84
C GLY A 70 13.92 -3.18 14.35
N GLU A 71 12.61 -3.29 14.17
CA GLU A 71 11.87 -4.44 14.68
C GLU A 71 12.29 -5.73 14.01
N GLY A 72 12.67 -5.62 12.78
CA GLY A 72 13.18 -6.80 12.13
C GLY A 72 14.40 -7.33 12.84
N ALA A 73 15.05 -6.41 13.48
CA ALA A 73 16.20 -6.79 14.27
C ALA A 73 15.78 -7.21 15.64
N THR A 74 14.77 -6.94 16.16
CA THR A 74 14.50 -7.28 17.32
C THR A 74 13.49 -7.25 17.96
N GLU A 75 13.13 -7.39 18.03
CA GLU A 75 12.33 -7.41 18.56
C GLU A 75 12.64 -7.21 19.74
N GLU A 76 13.16 -6.97 20.16
CA GLU A 76 13.57 -6.78 21.06
C GLU A 76 13.50 -5.99 21.62
N LYS A 77 13.24 -5.56 21.59
CA LYS A 77 13.20 -4.82 22.06
C LYS A 77 12.82 -4.75 22.49
#